data_abdf8538fe5db9a3a3902cce190f39cb
#
_entry.id   abdf8538fe5db9a3a3902cce190f39cb
#
_cell.length_a   1.000
_cell.length_b   1.000
_cell.length_c   1.000
_cell.angle_alpha   90.00
_cell.angle_beta   90.00
_cell.angle_gamma   90.00
#
_symmetry.space_group_name_H-M   'P 1'
#
loop_
_entity.id
_entity.type
_entity.pdbx_description
1 polymer ?
#
loop_
_entity_poly.entity_id
_entity_poly.type
_entity_poly.pdbx_seq_one_letter_code
_entity_poly.pdbx_strand_id
1 'polypeptide(L)'
;ILVRTRSGFVEEMTRALKSRKIAVAGADRMVLLEQIAIMDILAALDVTLNHDDDLSLAIFMRSPLGGVSEEALFDLAHGRPKTLWQALQTAAGDTSASADVRAAYQRLRWLRNHIDKLAPYGLLAQFLGAQHGHHLLSARLGSQIDDPIGELLRLALAYETRHAASMQGFLHWLRQGQQEIKRDMEGAGSAVRIMTVHGAKGLEAPIVFLPDTCRAPAKRGGQVNRLQFNAERLPLWRASKALQEPYGAEQVARQDI
;
A
#
# COMPACT_ATOMS: atom_id res chain seq x y z
N ILE A 1 -22.01 8.03 -4.40
CA ILE A 1 -21.90 8.24 -2.97
C ILE A 1 -20.79 9.25 -2.72
N LEU A 2 -21.07 10.33 -2.01
CA LEU A 2 -20.07 11.35 -1.67
C LEU A 2 -19.73 11.27 -0.19
N VAL A 3 -18.43 11.29 0.10
CA VAL A 3 -17.87 11.30 1.45
C VAL A 3 -17.05 12.57 1.67
N ARG A 4 -16.97 13.05 2.89
CA ARG A 4 -16.20 14.24 3.23
C ARG A 4 -14.69 13.95 3.21
N THR A 5 -14.30 12.84 3.81
CA THR A 5 -12.91 12.38 3.89
C THR A 5 -12.87 10.88 3.63
N ARG A 6 -11.74 10.41 3.13
CA ARG A 6 -11.48 8.97 3.02
C ARG A 6 -11.13 8.45 4.41
N SER A 7 -11.95 7.56 4.91
CA SER A 7 -11.80 6.93 6.22
C SER A 7 -12.16 5.45 6.10
N GLY A 8 -11.93 4.66 7.14
CA GLY A 8 -12.33 3.25 7.20
C GLY A 8 -13.78 2.99 6.82
N PHE A 9 -14.65 4.00 6.96
CA PHE A 9 -16.04 3.94 6.50
C PHE A 9 -16.18 3.68 4.98
N VAL A 10 -15.29 4.24 4.15
CA VAL A 10 -15.30 4.01 2.69
C VAL A 10 -14.96 2.56 2.37
N GLU A 11 -14.01 1.99 3.11
CA GLU A 11 -13.59 0.60 2.94
C GLU A 11 -14.71 -0.37 3.36
N GLU A 12 -15.34 -0.11 4.51
CA GLU A 12 -16.48 -0.91 4.99
C GLU A 12 -17.66 -0.83 4.03
N MET A 13 -17.98 0.36 3.52
CA MET A 13 -19.05 0.57 2.54
C MET A 13 -18.74 -0.16 1.23
N THR A 14 -17.51 -0.06 0.74
CA THR A 14 -17.08 -0.76 -0.48
C THR A 14 -17.22 -2.27 -0.29
N ARG A 15 -16.79 -2.80 0.85
CA ARG A 15 -16.95 -4.22 1.20
C ARG A 15 -18.41 -4.63 1.25
N ALA A 16 -19.26 -3.82 1.90
CA ALA A 16 -20.71 -4.09 2.03
C ALA A 16 -21.44 -4.05 0.68
N LEU A 17 -21.06 -3.18 -0.25
CA LEU A 17 -21.62 -3.13 -1.59
C LEU A 17 -21.17 -4.33 -2.42
N LYS A 18 -19.88 -4.67 -2.38
CA LYS A 18 -19.33 -5.85 -3.08
C LYS A 18 -19.95 -7.16 -2.58
N SER A 19 -20.16 -7.32 -1.27
CA SER A 19 -20.82 -8.51 -0.71
C SER A 19 -22.26 -8.69 -1.21
N ARG A 20 -22.91 -7.59 -1.60
CA ARG A 20 -24.25 -7.58 -2.23
C ARG A 20 -24.20 -7.64 -3.76
N LYS A 21 -23.03 -7.94 -4.33
CA LYS A 21 -22.79 -7.99 -5.79
C LYS A 21 -23.11 -6.67 -6.51
N ILE A 22 -23.02 -5.53 -5.81
CA ILE A 22 -23.16 -4.21 -6.41
C ILE A 22 -21.79 -3.77 -6.90
N ALA A 23 -21.69 -3.48 -8.20
CA ALA A 23 -20.47 -2.98 -8.79
C ALA A 23 -20.11 -1.60 -8.20
N VAL A 24 -18.90 -1.44 -7.72
CA VAL A 24 -18.41 -0.19 -7.15
C VAL A 24 -17.27 0.32 -8.01
N ALA A 25 -17.43 1.54 -8.53
CA ALA A 25 -16.35 2.30 -9.14
C ALA A 25 -15.96 3.42 -8.16
N GLY A 26 -14.73 3.46 -7.75
CA GLY A 26 -14.24 4.51 -6.86
C GLY A 26 -13.04 5.19 -7.45
N ALA A 27 -12.94 6.52 -7.31
CA ALA A 27 -11.68 7.22 -7.37
C ALA A 27 -10.89 6.88 -6.10
N ASP A 28 -10.51 5.62 -5.96
CA ASP A 28 -9.57 5.25 -4.93
C ASP A 28 -8.19 5.59 -5.47
N ARG A 29 -7.54 6.60 -4.87
CA ARG A 29 -6.10 6.79 -5.06
C ARG A 29 -5.45 5.63 -4.32
N MET A 30 -5.30 4.56 -5.02
CA MET A 30 -4.58 3.41 -4.49
C MET A 30 -3.09 3.77 -4.47
N VAL A 31 -2.51 3.80 -3.28
CA VAL A 31 -1.04 3.84 -3.17
C VAL A 31 -0.55 2.43 -3.49
N LEU A 32 0.08 2.28 -4.65
CA LEU A 32 0.48 0.97 -5.16
C LEU A 32 1.34 0.20 -4.16
N LEU A 33 2.31 0.90 -3.56
CA LEU A 33 3.28 0.30 -2.64
C LEU A 33 2.68 -0.14 -1.29
N GLU A 34 1.47 0.32 -0.95
CA GLU A 34 0.76 -0.08 0.26
C GLU A 34 -0.18 -1.28 0.04
N GLN A 35 -0.29 -1.77 -1.19
CA GLN A 35 -1.09 -2.95 -1.49
C GLN A 35 -0.35 -4.22 -1.07
N ILE A 36 -1.01 -5.08 -0.28
CA ILE A 36 -0.39 -6.30 0.27
C ILE A 36 0.22 -7.17 -0.84
N ALA A 37 -0.51 -7.40 -1.93
CA ALA A 37 0.01 -8.20 -3.05
C ALA A 37 1.29 -7.61 -3.65
N ILE A 38 1.39 -6.28 -3.72
CA ILE A 38 2.58 -5.59 -4.23
C ILE A 38 3.73 -5.68 -3.21
N MET A 39 3.44 -5.49 -1.92
CA MET A 39 4.44 -5.66 -0.86
C MET A 39 5.04 -7.07 -0.87
N ASP A 40 4.22 -8.10 -1.07
CA ASP A 40 4.65 -9.49 -1.15
C ASP A 40 5.55 -9.74 -2.38
N ILE A 41 5.19 -9.16 -3.54
CA ILE A 41 6.00 -9.24 -4.76
C ILE A 41 7.33 -8.51 -4.56
N LEU A 42 7.31 -7.32 -3.98
CA LEU A 42 8.51 -6.54 -3.73
C LEU A 42 9.45 -7.25 -2.75
N ALA A 43 8.92 -7.89 -1.69
CA ALA A 43 9.72 -8.69 -0.77
C ALA A 43 10.42 -9.86 -1.48
N ALA A 44 9.75 -10.54 -2.41
CA ALA A 44 10.36 -11.59 -3.23
C ALA A 44 11.52 -11.06 -4.10
N LEU A 45 11.36 -9.86 -4.67
CA LEU A 45 12.38 -9.23 -5.50
C LEU A 45 13.55 -8.70 -4.66
N ASP A 46 13.27 -8.08 -3.51
CA ASP A 46 14.30 -7.57 -2.60
C ASP A 46 15.23 -8.67 -2.10
N VAL A 47 14.66 -9.77 -1.61
CA VAL A 47 15.48 -10.92 -1.16
C VAL A 47 16.24 -11.57 -2.31
N THR A 48 15.70 -11.50 -3.53
CA THR A 48 16.41 -12.03 -4.71
C THR A 48 17.62 -11.18 -5.06
N LEU A 49 17.55 -9.85 -4.87
CA LEU A 49 18.65 -8.92 -5.08
C LEU A 49 19.62 -8.88 -3.89
N ASN A 50 19.13 -9.06 -2.67
CA ASN A 50 19.93 -9.05 -1.45
C ASN A 50 19.54 -10.23 -0.54
N HIS A 51 20.36 -11.29 -0.57
CA HIS A 51 20.11 -12.52 0.20
C HIS A 51 20.33 -12.37 1.71
N ASP A 52 20.97 -11.27 2.14
CA ASP A 52 21.23 -11.00 3.55
C ASP A 52 20.05 -10.23 4.20
N ASP A 53 19.01 -9.90 3.41
CA ASP A 53 17.78 -9.31 3.92
C ASP A 53 16.85 -10.38 4.48
N ASP A 54 17.13 -10.78 5.72
CA ASP A 54 16.33 -11.76 6.45
C ASP A 54 14.87 -11.32 6.66
N LEU A 55 14.61 -10.00 6.74
CA LEU A 55 13.26 -9.47 6.92
C LEU A 55 12.42 -9.66 5.66
N SER A 56 12.94 -9.24 4.50
CA SER A 56 12.24 -9.45 3.23
C SER A 56 12.05 -10.94 2.93
N LEU A 57 13.02 -11.78 3.30
CA LEU A 57 12.86 -13.22 3.16
C LEU A 57 11.74 -13.77 4.07
N ALA A 58 11.66 -13.35 5.32
CA ALA A 58 10.59 -13.77 6.22
C ALA A 58 9.21 -13.30 5.72
N ILE A 59 9.10 -12.05 5.22
CA ILE A 59 7.88 -11.52 4.60
C ILE A 59 7.47 -12.38 3.40
N PHE A 60 8.40 -12.65 2.48
CA PHE A 60 8.14 -13.51 1.33
C PHE A 60 7.66 -14.90 1.76
N MET A 61 8.33 -15.55 2.70
CA MET A 61 7.98 -16.90 3.15
C MET A 61 6.56 -16.94 3.75
N ARG A 62 6.14 -15.91 4.48
CA ARG A 62 4.80 -15.79 5.06
C ARG A 62 3.73 -15.35 4.07
N SER A 63 4.13 -14.75 2.94
CA SER A 63 3.20 -14.34 1.88
C SER A 63 2.57 -15.56 1.17
N PRO A 64 1.48 -15.37 0.41
CA PRO A 64 0.95 -16.42 -0.44
C PRO A 64 1.96 -16.95 -1.47
N LEU A 65 2.94 -16.13 -1.86
CA LEU A 65 4.00 -16.52 -2.79
C LEU A 65 4.98 -17.53 -2.17
N GLY A 66 5.29 -17.39 -0.88
CA GLY A 66 6.10 -18.34 -0.14
C GLY A 66 5.28 -19.52 0.37
N GLY A 67 4.15 -19.23 1.02
CA GLY A 67 3.21 -20.22 1.54
C GLY A 67 3.71 -21.02 2.75
N VAL A 68 4.81 -20.58 3.39
CA VAL A 68 5.42 -21.27 4.52
C VAL A 68 4.65 -20.97 5.81
N SER A 69 4.42 -21.99 6.64
CA SER A 69 3.75 -21.82 7.93
C SER A 69 4.60 -21.01 8.92
N GLU A 70 3.96 -20.49 9.98
CA GLU A 70 4.67 -19.73 11.00
C GLU A 70 5.62 -20.62 11.80
N GLU A 71 5.21 -21.83 12.09
CA GLU A 71 6.01 -22.84 12.78
C GLU A 71 7.26 -23.21 11.96
N ALA A 72 7.10 -23.47 10.67
CA ALA A 72 8.21 -23.81 9.79
C ALA A 72 9.19 -22.62 9.62
N LEU A 73 8.68 -21.38 9.56
CA LEU A 73 9.53 -20.20 9.56
C LEU A 73 10.27 -20.04 10.89
N PHE A 74 9.58 -20.27 12.02
CA PHE A 74 10.20 -20.20 13.33
C PHE A 74 11.34 -21.23 13.47
N ASP A 75 11.12 -22.47 13.05
CA ASP A 75 12.12 -23.55 13.10
C ASP A 75 13.36 -23.20 12.26
N LEU A 76 13.17 -22.56 11.11
CA LEU A 76 14.26 -22.09 10.27
C LEU A 76 15.00 -20.88 10.86
N ALA A 77 14.27 -20.01 11.54
CA ALA A 77 14.82 -18.74 12.05
C ALA A 77 15.45 -18.88 13.43
N HIS A 78 14.90 -19.77 14.29
CA HIS A 78 15.33 -19.89 15.67
C HIS A 78 16.69 -20.59 15.78
N GLY A 79 17.61 -19.96 16.52
CA GLY A 79 18.93 -20.57 16.81
C GLY A 79 19.85 -20.76 15.61
N ARG A 80 19.51 -20.22 14.44
CA ARG A 80 20.35 -20.35 13.24
C ARG A 80 21.71 -19.67 13.43
N PRO A 81 22.80 -20.32 12.98
CA PRO A 81 24.16 -19.74 13.11
C PRO A 81 24.49 -18.73 12.00
N LYS A 82 23.65 -18.63 10.96
CA LYS A 82 23.88 -17.84 9.74
C LYS A 82 22.62 -17.12 9.29
N THR A 83 22.61 -16.59 8.04
CA THR A 83 21.44 -15.91 7.47
C THR A 83 20.26 -16.86 7.28
N LEU A 84 19.03 -16.31 7.28
CA LEU A 84 17.82 -17.08 7.04
C LEU A 84 17.83 -17.73 5.64
N TRP A 85 18.47 -17.08 4.66
CA TRP A 85 18.67 -17.65 3.33
C TRP A 85 19.45 -18.97 3.35
N GLN A 86 20.55 -19.02 4.11
CA GLN A 86 21.35 -20.24 4.22
C GLN A 86 20.60 -21.35 4.96
N ALA A 87 19.81 -20.99 5.98
CA ALA A 87 18.94 -21.94 6.67
C ALA A 87 17.89 -22.52 5.70
N LEU A 88 17.21 -21.65 4.92
CA LEU A 88 16.25 -22.06 3.89
C LEU A 88 16.90 -22.98 2.83
N GLN A 89 18.09 -22.62 2.35
CA GLN A 89 18.81 -23.39 1.34
C GLN A 89 19.19 -24.78 1.86
N THR A 90 19.67 -24.87 3.09
CA THR A 90 20.03 -26.15 3.74
C THR A 90 18.79 -27.01 3.94
N ALA A 91 17.72 -26.42 4.50
CA ALA A 91 16.47 -27.12 4.72
C ALA A 91 15.85 -27.61 3.42
N ALA A 92 15.83 -26.79 2.36
CA ALA A 92 15.27 -27.20 1.07
C ALA A 92 16.04 -28.36 0.37
N GLY A 93 17.30 -28.55 0.75
CA GLY A 93 18.13 -29.69 0.31
C GLY A 93 17.85 -31.00 1.08
N ASP A 94 17.19 -30.89 2.22
CA ASP A 94 16.82 -32.07 3.02
C ASP A 94 15.53 -32.70 2.49
N THR A 95 15.54 -34.03 2.33
CA THR A 95 14.38 -34.80 1.91
C THR A 95 13.24 -34.78 2.93
N SER A 96 13.55 -34.51 4.21
CA SER A 96 12.58 -34.38 5.28
C SER A 96 11.87 -33.01 5.36
N ALA A 97 12.36 -32.00 4.62
CA ALA A 97 11.77 -30.68 4.62
C ALA A 97 10.31 -30.69 4.16
N SER A 98 9.51 -29.78 4.71
CA SER A 98 8.13 -29.60 4.30
C SER A 98 8.02 -29.20 2.82
N ALA A 99 6.91 -29.54 2.16
CA ALA A 99 6.72 -29.27 0.73
C ALA A 99 6.70 -27.76 0.43
N ASP A 100 6.15 -26.95 1.35
CA ASP A 100 6.05 -25.49 1.27
C ASP A 100 7.43 -24.82 1.35
N VAL A 101 8.30 -25.25 2.24
CA VAL A 101 9.69 -24.76 2.34
C VAL A 101 10.44 -25.00 1.01
N ARG A 102 10.31 -26.22 0.49
CA ARG A 102 10.93 -26.54 -0.83
C ARG A 102 10.34 -25.71 -1.97
N ALA A 103 9.02 -25.53 -1.99
CA ALA A 103 8.35 -24.74 -3.03
C ALA A 103 8.74 -23.24 -2.94
N ALA A 104 8.83 -22.68 -1.73
CA ALA A 104 9.30 -21.32 -1.51
C ALA A 104 10.73 -21.13 -2.02
N TYR A 105 11.63 -22.06 -1.67
CA TYR A 105 13.01 -22.01 -2.16
C TYR A 105 13.10 -22.13 -3.68
N GLN A 106 12.32 -23.01 -4.31
CA GLN A 106 12.30 -23.15 -5.77
C GLN A 106 11.85 -21.88 -6.49
N ARG A 107 10.85 -21.17 -5.96
CA ARG A 107 10.38 -19.89 -6.52
C ARG A 107 11.46 -18.80 -6.42
N LEU A 108 12.11 -18.67 -5.27
CA LEU A 108 13.24 -17.73 -5.13
C LEU A 108 14.42 -18.10 -6.03
N ARG A 109 14.74 -19.39 -6.13
CA ARG A 109 15.77 -19.88 -7.04
C ARG A 109 15.43 -19.56 -8.50
N TRP A 110 14.18 -19.69 -8.89
CA TRP A 110 13.73 -19.32 -10.23
C TRP A 110 13.93 -17.81 -10.46
N LEU A 111 13.47 -16.95 -9.54
CA LEU A 111 13.68 -15.49 -9.62
C LEU A 111 15.16 -15.16 -9.76
N ARG A 112 16.01 -15.72 -8.90
CA ARG A 112 17.45 -15.51 -8.92
C ARG A 112 18.11 -15.88 -10.26
N ASN A 113 17.65 -16.95 -10.87
CA ASN A 113 18.20 -17.41 -12.15
C ASN A 113 17.78 -16.53 -13.34
N HIS A 114 16.76 -15.67 -13.17
CA HIS A 114 16.18 -14.88 -14.24
C HIS A 114 16.28 -13.37 -14.03
N ILE A 115 16.56 -12.88 -12.81
CA ILE A 115 16.50 -11.46 -12.45
C ILE A 115 17.47 -10.59 -13.26
N ASP A 116 18.63 -11.13 -13.62
CA ASP A 116 19.64 -10.45 -14.44
C ASP A 116 19.49 -10.73 -15.94
N LYS A 117 18.59 -11.64 -16.33
CA LYS A 117 18.40 -12.08 -17.71
C LYS A 117 17.17 -11.51 -18.37
N LEU A 118 16.16 -11.19 -17.58
CA LEU A 118 14.88 -10.67 -18.04
C LEU A 118 14.73 -9.21 -17.64
N ALA A 119 14.15 -8.43 -18.53
CA ALA A 119 13.71 -7.08 -18.20
C ALA A 119 12.59 -7.12 -17.12
N PRO A 120 12.38 -6.04 -16.33
CA PRO A 120 11.43 -6.02 -15.24
C PRO A 120 10.02 -6.52 -15.58
N TYR A 121 9.46 -6.05 -16.69
CA TYR A 121 8.15 -6.51 -17.16
C TYR A 121 8.15 -8.00 -17.46
N GLY A 122 9.15 -8.47 -18.22
CA GLY A 122 9.26 -9.87 -18.62
C GLY A 122 9.42 -10.82 -17.43
N LEU A 123 10.22 -10.43 -16.42
CA LEU A 123 10.37 -11.18 -15.17
C LEU A 123 9.07 -11.24 -14.39
N LEU A 124 8.43 -10.10 -14.18
CA LEU A 124 7.16 -10.02 -13.44
C LEU A 124 6.04 -10.79 -14.14
N ALA A 125 5.91 -10.64 -15.46
CA ALA A 125 4.90 -11.34 -16.24
C ALA A 125 5.06 -12.87 -16.17
N GLN A 126 6.30 -13.37 -16.24
CA GLN A 126 6.58 -14.82 -16.11
C GLN A 126 6.38 -15.29 -14.66
N PHE A 127 6.82 -14.53 -13.67
CA PHE A 127 6.66 -14.88 -12.26
C PHE A 127 5.19 -14.95 -11.86
N LEU A 128 4.40 -13.97 -12.27
CA LEU A 128 2.97 -13.93 -11.97
C LEU A 128 2.15 -14.91 -12.81
N GLY A 129 2.51 -15.11 -14.07
CA GLY A 129 1.82 -16.02 -14.97
C GLY A 129 2.36 -17.45 -14.89
N ALA A 130 3.45 -17.75 -15.56
CA ALA A 130 3.98 -19.11 -15.72
C ALA A 130 4.42 -19.77 -14.40
N GLN A 131 4.85 -18.98 -13.41
CA GLN A 131 5.17 -19.47 -12.06
C GLN A 131 3.98 -19.42 -11.10
N HIS A 132 2.77 -19.17 -11.61
CA HIS A 132 1.51 -19.16 -10.87
C HIS A 132 1.43 -18.14 -9.73
N GLY A 133 2.28 -17.10 -9.69
CA GLY A 133 2.30 -16.10 -8.63
C GLY A 133 0.96 -15.37 -8.47
N HIS A 134 0.31 -15.00 -9.59
CA HIS A 134 -1.01 -14.39 -9.57
C HIS A 134 -2.07 -15.31 -8.94
N HIS A 135 -2.07 -16.61 -9.31
CA HIS A 135 -3.00 -17.59 -8.75
C HIS A 135 -2.83 -17.74 -7.24
N LEU A 136 -1.59 -17.80 -6.75
CA LEU A 136 -1.30 -17.91 -5.31
C LEU A 136 -1.78 -16.68 -4.53
N LEU A 137 -1.55 -15.49 -5.09
CA LEU A 137 -2.02 -14.24 -4.50
C LEU A 137 -3.55 -14.14 -4.50
N SER A 138 -4.19 -14.46 -5.65
CA SER A 138 -5.65 -14.37 -5.79
C SER A 138 -6.40 -15.37 -4.92
N ALA A 139 -5.84 -16.57 -4.71
CA ALA A 139 -6.44 -17.59 -3.87
C ALA A 139 -6.61 -17.13 -2.41
N ARG A 140 -5.70 -16.29 -1.91
CA ARG A 140 -5.76 -15.77 -0.53
C ARG A 140 -6.36 -14.38 -0.42
N LEU A 141 -6.05 -13.49 -1.37
CA LEU A 141 -6.40 -12.07 -1.32
C LEU A 141 -7.65 -11.73 -2.16
N GLY A 142 -8.09 -12.65 -3.01
CA GLY A 142 -9.23 -12.42 -3.91
C GLY A 142 -8.88 -11.61 -5.16
N SER A 143 -9.87 -11.30 -5.99
CA SER A 143 -9.70 -10.60 -7.27
C SER A 143 -9.33 -9.11 -7.14
N GLN A 144 -9.34 -8.56 -5.94
CA GLN A 144 -8.95 -7.17 -5.72
C GLN A 144 -7.47 -6.87 -6.03
N ILE A 145 -6.66 -7.91 -6.24
CA ILE A 145 -5.25 -7.79 -6.62
C ILE A 145 -5.04 -7.49 -8.11
N ASP A 146 -6.05 -7.70 -8.95
CA ASP A 146 -5.92 -7.61 -10.40
C ASP A 146 -5.49 -6.21 -10.85
N ASP A 147 -6.15 -5.17 -10.31
CA ASP A 147 -5.81 -3.78 -10.62
C ASP A 147 -4.39 -3.38 -10.14
N PRO A 148 -3.97 -3.66 -8.86
CA PRO A 148 -2.61 -3.39 -8.44
C PRO A 148 -1.55 -4.10 -9.27
N ILE A 149 -1.76 -5.37 -9.58
CA ILE A 149 -0.81 -6.15 -10.39
C ILE A 149 -0.75 -5.62 -11.82
N GLY A 150 -1.90 -5.33 -12.44
CA GLY A 150 -1.95 -4.71 -13.76
C GLY A 150 -1.17 -3.40 -13.82
N GLU A 151 -1.30 -2.57 -12.78
CA GLU A 151 -0.57 -1.31 -12.70
C GLU A 151 0.94 -1.51 -12.47
N LEU A 152 1.34 -2.46 -11.63
CA LEU A 152 2.75 -2.80 -11.47
C LEU A 152 3.38 -3.22 -12.80
N LEU A 153 2.69 -4.05 -13.58
CA LEU A 153 3.15 -4.48 -14.91
C LEU A 153 3.21 -3.30 -15.89
N ARG A 154 2.21 -2.42 -15.88
CA ARG A 154 2.22 -1.20 -16.71
C ARG A 154 3.40 -0.28 -16.37
N LEU A 155 3.70 -0.10 -15.08
CA LEU A 155 4.84 0.69 -14.62
C LEU A 155 6.18 0.07 -14.99
N ALA A 156 6.29 -1.27 -14.92
CA ALA A 156 7.50 -1.96 -15.36
C ALA A 156 7.76 -1.73 -16.85
N LEU A 157 6.72 -1.85 -17.68
CA LEU A 157 6.82 -1.56 -19.11
C LEU A 157 7.17 -0.09 -19.39
N ALA A 158 6.55 0.85 -18.66
CA ALA A 158 6.85 2.28 -18.79
C ALA A 158 8.28 2.62 -18.37
N TYR A 159 8.80 1.94 -17.35
CA TYR A 159 10.19 2.09 -16.93
C TYR A 159 11.17 1.66 -18.05
N GLU A 160 10.94 0.51 -18.66
CA GLU A 160 11.79 -0.04 -19.73
C GLU A 160 11.89 0.88 -20.94
N THR A 161 10.86 1.68 -21.22
CA THR A 161 10.89 2.61 -22.37
C THR A 161 11.83 3.80 -22.17
N ARG A 162 12.25 4.10 -20.93
CA ARG A 162 12.99 5.33 -20.58
C ARG A 162 14.30 5.08 -19.84
N HIS A 163 14.51 3.88 -19.34
CA HIS A 163 15.63 3.54 -18.47
C HIS A 163 16.26 2.23 -18.91
N ALA A 164 17.50 1.99 -18.50
CA ALA A 164 18.13 0.68 -18.65
C ALA A 164 17.31 -0.38 -17.91
N ALA A 165 17.02 -1.48 -18.60
CA ALA A 165 16.17 -2.55 -18.09
C ALA A 165 16.89 -3.35 -17.00
N SER A 166 16.91 -2.83 -15.75
CA SER A 166 17.39 -3.56 -14.58
C SER A 166 16.34 -3.59 -13.49
N MET A 167 16.20 -4.72 -12.80
CA MET A 167 15.23 -4.88 -11.72
C MET A 167 15.57 -3.98 -10.53
N GLN A 168 16.84 -3.85 -10.18
CA GLN A 168 17.28 -2.96 -9.10
C GLN A 168 16.93 -1.49 -9.40
N GLY A 169 17.18 -1.03 -10.63
CA GLY A 169 16.82 0.31 -11.07
C GLY A 169 15.31 0.53 -11.08
N PHE A 170 14.54 -0.46 -11.52
CA PHE A 170 13.07 -0.41 -11.48
C PHE A 170 12.54 -0.27 -10.06
N LEU A 171 13.01 -1.08 -9.10
CA LEU A 171 12.57 -1.00 -7.71
C LEU A 171 12.91 0.34 -7.06
N HIS A 172 14.11 0.86 -7.35
CA HIS A 172 14.51 2.18 -6.88
C HIS A 172 13.61 3.29 -7.44
N TRP A 173 13.38 3.29 -8.76
CA TRP A 173 12.50 4.23 -9.44
C TRP A 173 11.05 4.14 -8.93
N LEU A 174 10.54 2.91 -8.74
CA LEU A 174 9.19 2.67 -8.23
C LEU A 174 9.00 3.24 -6.82
N ARG A 175 10.00 3.12 -5.95
CA ARG A 175 9.96 3.63 -4.57
C ARG A 175 10.13 5.14 -4.46
N GLN A 176 10.87 5.76 -5.38
CA GLN A 176 11.02 7.22 -5.42
C GLN A 176 9.77 7.92 -5.96
N GLY A 177 9.06 7.30 -6.88
CA GLY A 177 7.81 7.81 -7.41
C GLY A 177 6.68 7.56 -6.42
N GLN A 178 6.05 8.62 -5.87
CA GLN A 178 4.75 8.46 -5.22
C GLN A 178 3.73 8.11 -6.30
N GLN A 179 3.60 6.83 -6.61
CA GLN A 179 2.66 6.34 -7.62
C GLN A 179 1.26 6.30 -7.03
N GLU A 180 0.59 7.47 -7.03
CA GLU A 180 -0.85 7.53 -6.82
C GLU A 180 -1.55 7.11 -8.11
N ILE A 181 -2.18 5.96 -8.10
CA ILE A 181 -2.96 5.49 -9.23
C ILE A 181 -4.33 6.15 -9.18
N LYS A 182 -4.62 7.00 -10.15
CA LYS A 182 -6.00 7.37 -10.47
C LYS A 182 -6.63 6.20 -11.23
N ARG A 183 -7.54 5.49 -10.60
CA ARG A 183 -8.41 4.57 -11.35
C ARG A 183 -9.25 5.39 -12.32
N ASP A 184 -9.14 5.08 -13.61
CA ASP A 184 -9.96 5.71 -14.64
C ASP A 184 -11.43 5.42 -14.37
N MET A 185 -12.19 6.49 -14.15
CA MET A 185 -13.63 6.42 -13.85
C MET A 185 -14.50 6.34 -15.11
N GLU A 186 -13.91 6.45 -16.30
CA GLU A 186 -14.65 6.53 -17.56
C GLU A 186 -15.30 5.21 -17.99
N GLY A 187 -14.87 4.06 -17.46
CA GLY A 187 -15.43 2.74 -17.76
C GLY A 187 -16.53 2.24 -16.82
N ALA A 188 -16.96 3.04 -15.85
CA ALA A 188 -17.76 2.55 -14.72
C ALA A 188 -19.28 2.33 -15.01
N GLY A 189 -19.76 2.39 -16.22
CA GLY A 189 -21.12 2.02 -16.64
C GLY A 189 -22.20 2.21 -15.56
N SER A 190 -22.79 1.12 -15.09
CA SER A 190 -23.83 1.11 -14.05
C SER A 190 -23.31 0.96 -12.62
N ALA A 191 -22.00 1.16 -12.38
CA ALA A 191 -21.40 0.98 -11.06
C ALA A 191 -21.65 2.17 -10.12
N VAL A 192 -21.77 1.90 -8.82
CA VAL A 192 -21.86 2.92 -7.77
C VAL A 192 -20.51 3.61 -7.61
N ARG A 193 -20.46 4.92 -7.84
CA ARG A 193 -19.24 5.71 -7.66
C ARG A 193 -19.13 6.20 -6.20
N ILE A 194 -17.99 5.94 -5.55
CA ILE A 194 -17.68 6.47 -4.22
C ILE A 194 -16.52 7.46 -4.37
N MET A 195 -16.72 8.72 -3.96
CA MET A 195 -15.72 9.78 -4.11
C MET A 195 -15.87 10.84 -3.03
N THR A 196 -14.82 11.65 -2.84
CA THR A 196 -14.91 12.80 -1.95
C THR A 196 -15.70 13.93 -2.60
N VAL A 197 -16.32 14.80 -1.78
CA VAL A 197 -17.04 16.00 -2.30
C VAL A 197 -16.14 16.83 -3.20
N HIS A 198 -14.85 17.00 -2.86
CA HIS A 198 -13.90 17.71 -3.70
C HIS A 198 -13.61 16.99 -5.03
N GLY A 199 -13.54 15.66 -4.98
CA GLY A 199 -13.32 14.84 -6.18
C GLY A 199 -14.53 14.77 -7.11
N ALA A 200 -15.72 15.14 -6.62
CA ALA A 200 -16.95 15.17 -7.40
C ALA A 200 -17.17 16.51 -8.12
N LYS A 201 -16.30 17.51 -7.93
CA LYS A 201 -16.42 18.81 -8.59
C LYS A 201 -16.43 18.66 -10.10
N GLY A 202 -17.49 19.15 -10.74
CA GLY A 202 -17.68 19.03 -12.19
C GLY A 202 -18.29 17.72 -12.67
N LEU A 203 -18.64 16.80 -11.75
CA LEU A 203 -19.33 15.56 -12.06
C LEU A 203 -20.77 15.62 -11.58
N GLU A 204 -21.66 14.93 -12.31
CA GLU A 204 -23.08 14.82 -11.97
C GLU A 204 -23.51 13.35 -11.90
N ALA A 205 -24.57 13.08 -11.16
CA ALA A 205 -25.19 11.77 -11.07
C ALA A 205 -26.70 11.90 -10.75
N PRO A 206 -27.55 11.00 -11.31
CA PRO A 206 -28.98 11.04 -11.06
C PRO A 206 -29.36 10.87 -9.58
N ILE A 207 -28.59 10.09 -8.83
CA ILE A 207 -28.81 9.80 -7.41
C ILE A 207 -27.51 10.02 -6.66
N VAL A 208 -27.56 10.86 -5.62
CA VAL A 208 -26.40 11.18 -4.78
C VAL A 208 -26.71 10.83 -3.32
N PHE A 209 -25.88 10.00 -2.71
CA PHE A 209 -25.94 9.68 -1.28
C PHE A 209 -24.83 10.41 -0.53
N LEU A 210 -25.19 11.00 0.61
CA LEU A 210 -24.28 11.75 1.51
C LEU A 210 -24.29 11.08 2.90
N PRO A 211 -23.64 9.92 3.09
CA PRO A 211 -23.74 9.14 4.32
C PRO A 211 -22.92 9.73 5.49
N ASP A 212 -21.92 10.56 5.22
CA ASP A 212 -20.99 11.10 6.23
C ASP A 212 -21.30 12.58 6.58
N THR A 213 -22.59 12.88 6.80
CA THR A 213 -23.04 14.25 7.09
C THR A 213 -23.14 14.56 8.58
N CYS A 214 -23.10 13.54 9.47
CA CYS A 214 -23.32 13.70 10.90
C CYS A 214 -22.08 14.08 11.71
N ARG A 215 -20.91 14.10 11.12
CA ARG A 215 -19.68 14.49 11.82
C ARG A 215 -19.58 16.01 11.91
N ALA A 216 -19.64 16.55 13.13
CA ALA A 216 -19.27 17.93 13.38
C ALA A 216 -17.83 18.18 12.85
N PRO A 217 -17.58 19.34 12.21
CA PRO A 217 -16.22 19.68 11.82
C PRO A 217 -15.32 19.65 13.06
N ALA A 218 -14.24 18.87 13.01
CA ALA A 218 -13.22 18.95 14.03
C ALA A 218 -12.81 20.42 14.13
N LYS A 219 -12.85 20.99 15.32
CA LYS A 219 -12.30 22.32 15.57
C LYS A 219 -10.83 22.26 15.21
N ARG A 220 -10.49 22.55 13.96
CA ARG A 220 -9.10 22.79 13.58
C ARG A 220 -8.67 23.99 14.41
N GLY A 221 -7.78 23.77 15.32
CA GLY A 221 -7.27 24.76 16.23
C GLY A 221 -6.41 25.84 15.55
N GLY A 222 -7.06 26.60 14.68
CA GLY A 222 -6.61 27.88 14.23
C GLY A 222 -7.48 28.92 14.95
N GLN A 223 -7.43 28.95 16.29
CA GLN A 223 -8.03 30.05 17.00
C GLN A 223 -7.21 31.31 16.68
N VAL A 224 -7.80 32.20 15.91
CA VAL A 224 -7.34 33.57 15.84
C VAL A 224 -7.64 34.16 17.23
N ASN A 225 -6.62 34.22 18.09
CA ASN A 225 -6.74 34.89 19.36
C ASN A 225 -6.91 36.37 19.08
N ARG A 226 -7.94 36.98 19.63
CA ARG A 226 -8.14 38.42 19.57
C ARG A 226 -7.48 39.01 20.82
N LEU A 227 -6.37 39.70 20.66
CA LEU A 227 -5.80 40.50 21.73
C LEU A 227 -6.43 41.90 21.75
N GLN A 228 -6.81 42.35 22.94
CA GLN A 228 -7.27 43.72 23.14
C GLN A 228 -6.05 44.57 23.49
N PHE A 229 -5.68 45.47 22.62
CA PHE A 229 -4.61 46.42 22.83
C PHE A 229 -5.18 47.82 22.62
N ASN A 230 -5.14 48.70 23.68
CA ASN A 230 -5.63 50.07 23.67
C ASN A 230 -7.03 50.21 23.04
N ALA A 231 -8.03 49.48 23.52
CA ALA A 231 -9.40 49.48 23.05
C ALA A 231 -9.63 48.90 21.62
N GLU A 232 -8.60 48.51 20.90
CA GLU A 232 -8.72 47.82 19.61
C GLU A 232 -8.54 46.31 19.74
N ARG A 233 -9.30 45.53 18.95
CA ARG A 233 -9.20 44.07 18.89
C ARG A 233 -8.37 43.65 17.68
N LEU A 234 -7.11 43.29 17.90
CA LEU A 234 -6.21 42.85 16.86
C LEU A 234 -6.27 41.33 16.73
N PRO A 235 -6.45 40.80 15.49
CA PRO A 235 -6.37 39.36 15.25
C PRO A 235 -4.90 38.91 15.32
N LEU A 236 -4.60 37.96 16.20
CA LEU A 236 -3.28 37.35 16.29
C LEU A 236 -3.33 35.91 15.81
N TRP A 237 -2.44 35.58 14.88
CA TRP A 237 -2.24 34.21 14.43
C TRP A 237 -1.55 33.41 15.53
N ARG A 238 -2.12 32.28 15.91
CA ARG A 238 -1.53 31.42 16.94
C ARG A 238 -0.25 30.78 16.36
N ALA A 239 0.90 31.15 16.91
CA ALA A 239 2.17 30.48 16.60
C ALA A 239 2.15 29.02 17.05
N SER A 240 2.97 28.16 16.43
CA SER A 240 3.12 26.77 16.84
C SER A 240 3.53 26.67 18.32
N LYS A 241 3.19 25.53 18.97
CA LYS A 241 3.48 25.32 20.40
C LYS A 241 4.92 25.62 20.82
N ALA A 242 5.87 25.47 19.91
CA ALA A 242 7.29 25.75 20.15
C ALA A 242 7.63 27.26 20.29
N LEU A 243 6.74 28.16 19.87
CA LEU A 243 6.92 29.63 19.95
C LEU A 243 6.01 30.30 21.00
N GLN A 244 5.37 29.55 21.88
CA GLN A 244 4.38 30.05 22.85
C GLN A 244 4.97 30.46 24.20
N GLU A 245 6.27 30.54 24.37
CA GLU A 245 6.87 31.05 25.59
C GLU A 245 7.31 32.52 25.43
N PRO A 246 7.17 33.34 26.45
CA PRO A 246 6.41 33.29 27.72
C PRO A 246 5.18 34.17 27.78
N TYR A 247 4.77 34.88 26.73
CA TYR A 247 3.70 35.88 26.71
C TYR A 247 2.28 35.32 26.54
N GLY A 248 2.13 34.06 26.17
CA GLY A 248 0.83 33.47 25.84
C GLY A 248 0.07 32.82 26.99
N ALA A 249 0.76 32.35 28.03
CA ALA A 249 0.15 31.53 29.06
C ALA A 249 -0.66 32.37 30.10
N GLU A 250 -0.25 33.57 30.41
CA GLU A 250 -0.94 34.43 31.40
C GLU A 250 -2.22 35.09 30.88
N GLN A 251 -2.33 35.30 29.56
CA GLN A 251 -3.51 35.98 28.99
C GLN A 251 -4.64 35.03 28.60
N VAL A 252 -4.34 33.76 28.31
CA VAL A 252 -5.38 32.75 28.04
C VAL A 252 -6.14 32.35 29.30
N ALA A 253 -5.49 32.37 30.47
CA ALA A 253 -6.11 32.07 31.76
C ALA A 253 -7.11 33.15 32.26
N ARG A 254 -7.14 34.33 31.66
CA ARG A 254 -8.07 35.42 32.02
C ARG A 254 -9.36 35.49 31.19
N GLN A 255 -9.57 34.60 30.21
CA GLN A 255 -10.75 34.62 29.35
C GLN A 255 -11.74 33.46 29.54
N ASP A 256 -11.48 32.56 30.49
CA ASP A 256 -12.39 31.46 30.86
C ASP A 256 -13.13 31.72 32.20
N ILE A 257 -13.34 32.99 32.55
CA ILE A 257 -14.23 33.41 33.66
C ILE A 257 -15.36 34.29 33.11
#